data_fc91fab9f3b8a0374f22c69801b477d0
#
_entry.id   fc91fab9f3b8a0374f22c69801b477d0
#
_cell.length_a   1.000
_cell.length_b   1.000
_cell.length_c   1.000
_cell.angle_alpha   90.00
_cell.angle_beta   90.00
_cell.angle_gamma   90.00
#
_symmetry.space_group_name_H-M   'P 1'
#
loop_
_entity.id
_entity.type
_entity.pdbx_description
1 polymer ?
#
loop_
_entity_poly.entity_id
_entity_poly.type
_entity_poly.pdbx_seq_one_letter_code
_entity_poly.pdbx_strand_id
1 'polypeptide(L)'
;MILFVSGNDTGIGKTFVSSLLLRSLAKKYIKVAYIKPIESGVLNVSSSDLSIVKNFNSSTDNIDFFQFNVFKEPVDPFTAGLLEKKPIKPLEIIKKIKLLEKKYDLLLIEGAGGLMVPIAKNFEIIDLIQS
;
A
#
# COMPACT_ATOMS: atom_id res chain seq x y z
N MET A 1 -5.28 15.07 -1.05
CA MET A 1 -3.99 15.01 -0.33
C MET A 1 -3.50 13.58 -0.31
N ILE A 2 -2.21 13.34 -0.59
CA ILE A 2 -1.58 12.01 -0.52
C ILE A 2 -0.54 12.01 0.59
N LEU A 3 -0.60 10.99 1.47
CA LEU A 3 0.41 10.66 2.45
C LEU A 3 0.98 9.28 2.13
N PHE A 4 2.30 9.16 2.08
CA PHE A 4 2.96 7.89 1.81
C PHE A 4 3.74 7.44 3.05
N VAL A 5 3.42 6.25 3.56
CA VAL A 5 4.13 5.60 4.66
C VAL A 5 5.16 4.63 4.06
N SER A 6 6.42 4.94 4.26
CA SER A 6 7.54 4.11 3.82
C SER A 6 8.55 3.92 4.96
N GLY A 7 9.63 3.25 4.67
CA GLY A 7 10.70 3.00 5.63
C GLY A 7 11.95 2.49 4.92
N ASN A 8 12.90 1.98 5.67
CA ASN A 8 14.13 1.41 5.13
C ASN A 8 14.12 -0.13 5.06
N ASP A 9 13.10 -0.78 5.68
CA ASP A 9 13.02 -2.25 5.70
C ASP A 9 11.58 -2.77 5.89
N THR A 10 11.40 -4.08 5.84
CA THR A 10 10.19 -4.81 6.26
C THR A 10 10.15 -4.93 7.79
N GLY A 11 8.95 -5.14 8.36
CA GLY A 11 8.81 -5.39 9.80
C GLY A 11 9.09 -4.21 10.74
N ILE A 12 9.41 -3.03 10.23
CA ILE A 12 9.75 -1.84 11.04
C ILE A 12 8.53 -1.10 11.62
N GLY A 13 7.32 -1.62 11.40
CA GLY A 13 6.10 -1.04 11.97
C GLY A 13 5.29 -0.14 11.03
N LYS A 14 5.53 -0.16 9.71
CA LYS A 14 4.75 0.64 8.73
C LYS A 14 3.25 0.44 8.91
N THR A 15 2.79 -0.81 8.94
CA THR A 15 1.38 -1.19 9.08
C THR A 15 0.77 -0.72 10.38
N PHE A 16 1.55 -0.75 11.48
CA PHE A 16 1.12 -0.20 12.77
C PHE A 16 0.95 1.32 12.71
N VAL A 17 1.94 2.03 12.16
CA VAL A 17 1.89 3.49 11.99
C VAL A 17 0.75 3.87 11.06
N SER A 18 0.59 3.17 9.93
CA SER A 18 -0.53 3.37 8.99
C SER A 18 -1.88 3.23 9.68
N SER A 19 -2.05 2.22 10.54
CA SER A 19 -3.30 1.99 11.29
C SER A 19 -3.65 3.15 12.20
N LEU A 20 -2.67 3.67 12.95
CA LEU A 20 -2.86 4.80 13.88
C LEU A 20 -3.12 6.12 13.14
N LEU A 21 -2.32 6.41 12.11
CA LEU A 21 -2.48 7.61 11.28
C LEU A 21 -3.85 7.62 10.62
N LEU A 22 -4.25 6.52 10.00
CA LEU A 22 -5.53 6.39 9.33
C LEU A 22 -6.69 6.68 10.28
N ARG A 23 -6.67 6.09 11.49
CA ARG A 23 -7.69 6.32 12.54
C ARG A 23 -7.75 7.78 12.98
N SER A 24 -6.61 8.43 13.11
CA SER A 24 -6.53 9.84 13.50
C SER A 24 -7.02 10.77 12.38
N LEU A 25 -6.60 10.50 11.14
CA LEU A 25 -6.91 11.33 9.98
C LEU A 25 -8.37 11.18 9.53
N ALA A 26 -8.95 10.00 9.64
CA ALA A 26 -10.36 9.78 9.33
C ALA A 26 -11.34 10.61 10.18
N LYS A 27 -10.89 11.11 11.35
CA LYS A 27 -11.68 12.07 12.14
C LYS A 27 -11.69 13.49 11.56
N LYS A 28 -10.75 13.81 10.67
CA LYS A 28 -10.56 15.15 10.11
C LYS A 28 -11.04 15.28 8.66
N TYR A 29 -11.11 14.17 7.94
CA TYR A 29 -11.47 14.12 6.52
C TYR A 29 -12.76 13.33 6.32
N ILE A 30 -13.59 13.77 5.36
CA ILE A 30 -14.90 13.18 5.11
C ILE A 30 -14.76 11.84 4.39
N LYS A 31 -13.81 11.75 3.43
CA LYS A 31 -13.62 10.57 2.59
C LYS A 31 -12.15 10.20 2.49
N VAL A 32 -11.80 9.08 3.10
CA VAL A 32 -10.41 8.61 3.23
C VAL A 32 -10.23 7.28 2.51
N ALA A 33 -9.09 7.07 1.88
CA ALA A 33 -8.70 5.77 1.34
C ALA A 33 -7.35 5.32 1.92
N TYR A 34 -7.29 4.06 2.33
CA TYR A 34 -6.03 3.35 2.56
C TYR A 34 -5.69 2.51 1.33
N ILE A 35 -4.46 2.63 0.86
CA ILE A 35 -3.99 1.93 -0.33
C ILE A 35 -2.71 1.16 0.02
N LYS A 36 -2.74 -0.16 -0.18
CA LYS A 36 -1.56 -1.03 -0.22
C LYS A 36 -1.31 -1.43 -1.67
N PRO A 37 -0.48 -0.67 -2.44
CA PRO A 37 -0.30 -0.90 -3.87
C PRO A 37 0.29 -2.26 -4.19
N ILE A 38 1.17 -2.74 -3.31
CA ILE A 38 1.91 -3.98 -3.50
C ILE A 38 2.12 -4.63 -2.13
N GLU A 39 1.94 -5.95 -2.07
CA GLU A 39 2.25 -6.76 -0.90
C GLU A 39 2.75 -8.14 -1.34
N SER A 40 3.86 -8.61 -0.78
CA SER A 40 4.44 -9.93 -0.99
C SER A 40 4.45 -10.74 0.32
N GLY A 41 4.53 -12.07 0.22
CA GLY A 41 4.50 -12.96 1.38
C GLY A 41 3.12 -13.17 1.98
N VAL A 42 2.05 -12.92 1.23
CA VAL A 42 0.66 -13.07 1.70
C VAL A 42 0.19 -14.51 1.46
N LEU A 43 0.35 -15.36 2.46
CA LEU A 43 -0.16 -16.74 2.43
C LEU A 43 -1.66 -16.81 2.77
N ASN A 44 -2.11 -15.95 3.67
CA ASN A 44 -3.50 -15.84 4.08
C ASN A 44 -3.97 -14.39 4.00
N VAL A 45 -5.14 -14.16 3.44
CA VAL A 45 -5.74 -12.82 3.32
C VAL A 45 -5.92 -12.15 4.69
N SER A 46 -6.26 -12.93 5.73
CA SER A 46 -6.44 -12.42 7.10
C SER A 46 -5.16 -11.87 7.74
N SER A 47 -3.98 -12.30 7.27
CA SER A 47 -2.68 -11.84 7.76
C SER A 47 -2.05 -10.75 6.90
N SER A 48 -2.73 -10.29 5.85
CA SER A 48 -2.23 -9.20 5.01
C SER A 48 -2.23 -7.86 5.76
N ASP A 49 -1.31 -6.98 5.41
CA ASP A 49 -1.24 -5.62 5.96
C ASP A 49 -2.58 -4.89 5.81
N LEU A 50 -3.23 -5.02 4.64
CA LEU A 50 -4.55 -4.45 4.42
C LEU A 50 -5.58 -4.96 5.41
N SER A 51 -5.62 -6.27 5.69
CA SER A 51 -6.56 -6.87 6.65
C SER A 51 -6.29 -6.39 8.08
N ILE A 52 -5.01 -6.26 8.46
CA ILE A 52 -4.61 -5.74 9.78
C ILE A 52 -5.12 -4.30 9.94
N VAL A 53 -4.83 -3.41 8.97
CA VAL A 53 -5.24 -2.01 9.01
C VAL A 53 -6.77 -1.88 9.01
N LYS A 54 -7.46 -2.68 8.20
CA LYS A 54 -8.92 -2.70 8.12
C LYS A 54 -9.55 -3.13 9.44
N ASN A 55 -9.07 -4.20 10.05
CA ASN A 55 -9.56 -4.70 11.34
C ASN A 55 -9.34 -3.69 12.46
N PHE A 56 -8.16 -3.05 12.50
CA PHE A 56 -7.86 -2.01 13.48
C PHE A 56 -8.79 -0.79 13.35
N ASN A 57 -9.25 -0.48 12.14
CA ASN A 57 -10.13 0.66 11.84
C ASN A 57 -11.59 0.26 11.60
N SER A 58 -12.02 -0.93 12.04
CA SER A 58 -13.36 -1.48 11.77
C SER A 58 -14.54 -0.65 12.30
N SER A 59 -14.29 0.24 13.26
CA SER A 59 -15.30 1.17 13.80
C SER A 59 -15.34 2.53 13.09
N THR A 60 -14.69 2.66 11.93
CA THR A 60 -14.57 3.94 11.20
C THR A 60 -15.16 3.76 9.79
N ASP A 61 -16.31 4.39 9.54
CA ASP A 61 -17.14 4.12 8.35
C ASP A 61 -16.73 4.88 7.10
N ASN A 62 -15.87 5.90 7.22
CA ASN A 62 -15.46 6.77 6.10
C ASN A 62 -14.12 6.39 5.47
N ILE A 63 -13.69 5.14 5.65
CA ILE A 63 -12.43 4.62 5.09
C ILE A 63 -12.70 3.51 4.08
N ASP A 64 -12.24 3.71 2.86
CA ASP A 64 -12.19 2.66 1.84
C ASP A 64 -10.78 2.06 1.75
N PHE A 65 -10.69 0.76 1.44
CA PHE A 65 -9.46 -0.01 1.44
C PHE A 65 -9.16 -0.59 0.06
N PHE A 66 -7.95 -0.36 -0.46
CA PHE A 66 -7.53 -0.82 -1.78
C PHE A 66 -6.20 -1.57 -1.73
N GLN A 67 -6.15 -2.68 -2.46
CA GLN A 67 -4.94 -3.47 -2.67
C GLN A 67 -4.84 -3.82 -4.16
N PHE A 68 -3.65 -3.68 -4.79
CA PHE A 68 -3.56 -3.85 -6.24
C PHE A 68 -2.80 -5.11 -6.65
N ASN A 69 -1.61 -5.32 -6.11
CA ASN A 69 -0.74 -6.45 -6.45
C ASN A 69 -0.41 -7.25 -5.18
N VAL A 70 -0.81 -8.51 -5.16
CA VAL A 70 -0.61 -9.40 -4.01
C VAL A 70 0.10 -10.65 -4.49
N PHE A 71 1.18 -11.00 -3.80
CA PHE A 71 2.02 -12.15 -4.10
C PHE A 71 2.14 -13.07 -2.88
N LYS A 72 2.22 -14.37 -3.14
CA LYS A 72 2.42 -15.39 -2.10
C LYS A 72 3.89 -15.50 -1.70
N GLU A 73 4.79 -15.34 -2.68
CA GLU A 73 6.22 -15.47 -2.46
C GLU A 73 6.75 -14.36 -1.53
N PRO A 74 7.46 -14.71 -0.42
CA PRO A 74 7.97 -13.77 0.57
C PRO A 74 9.33 -13.18 0.16
N VAL A 75 9.38 -12.62 -1.04
CA VAL A 75 10.55 -11.95 -1.63
C VAL A 75 10.19 -10.54 -2.06
N ASP A 76 11.16 -9.77 -2.57
CA ASP A 76 10.87 -8.45 -3.09
C ASP A 76 9.79 -8.48 -4.19
N PRO A 77 9.01 -7.40 -4.34
CA PRO A 77 7.88 -7.37 -5.26
C PRO A 77 8.22 -7.66 -6.72
N PHE A 78 9.37 -7.22 -7.21
CA PHE A 78 9.81 -7.47 -8.58
C PHE A 78 10.05 -8.96 -8.80
N THR A 79 10.81 -9.58 -7.91
CA THR A 79 11.10 -11.03 -7.95
C THR A 79 9.81 -11.85 -7.78
N ALA A 80 8.93 -11.48 -6.83
CA ALA A 80 7.65 -12.15 -6.64
C ALA A 80 6.79 -12.11 -7.91
N GLY A 81 6.74 -10.94 -8.57
CA GLY A 81 6.01 -10.76 -9.82
C GLY A 81 6.54 -11.64 -10.95
N LEU A 82 7.85 -11.85 -11.03
CA LEU A 82 8.46 -12.75 -12.01
C LEU A 82 8.16 -14.22 -11.70
N LEU A 83 8.33 -14.65 -10.45
CA LEU A 83 8.08 -16.04 -10.01
C LEU A 83 6.62 -16.44 -10.22
N GLU A 84 5.69 -15.57 -9.89
CA GLU A 84 4.25 -15.82 -10.04
C GLU A 84 3.71 -15.49 -11.44
N LYS A 85 4.57 -15.10 -12.40
CA LYS A 85 4.19 -14.70 -13.77
C LYS A 85 3.13 -13.59 -13.81
N LYS A 86 3.20 -12.68 -12.85
CA LYS A 86 2.34 -11.50 -12.68
C LYS A 86 3.19 -10.23 -12.57
N PRO A 87 3.88 -9.81 -13.63
CA PRO A 87 4.78 -8.65 -13.54
C PRO A 87 4.02 -7.40 -13.13
N ILE A 88 4.59 -6.65 -12.20
CA ILE A 88 4.04 -5.38 -11.76
C ILE A 88 4.21 -4.36 -12.88
N LYS A 89 3.16 -3.57 -13.08
CA LYS A 89 3.14 -2.47 -14.05
C LYS A 89 3.01 -1.13 -13.30
N PRO A 90 4.11 -0.43 -13.02
CA PRO A 90 4.11 0.79 -12.21
C PRO A 90 3.13 1.85 -12.72
N LEU A 91 3.07 2.07 -14.04
CA LEU A 91 2.17 3.06 -14.64
C LEU A 91 0.68 2.76 -14.38
N GLU A 92 0.29 1.49 -14.27
CA GLU A 92 -1.08 1.11 -13.91
C GLU A 92 -1.37 1.44 -12.43
N ILE A 93 -0.39 1.26 -11.55
CA ILE A 93 -0.50 1.64 -10.12
C ILE A 93 -0.68 3.15 -10.01
N ILE A 94 0.19 3.92 -10.65
CA ILE A 94 0.13 5.39 -10.68
C ILE A 94 -1.23 5.87 -11.19
N LYS A 95 -1.69 5.30 -12.31
CA LYS A 95 -3.00 5.65 -12.88
C LYS A 95 -4.15 5.39 -11.90
N LYS A 96 -4.13 4.24 -11.19
CA LYS A 96 -5.15 3.92 -10.18
C LYS A 96 -5.11 4.90 -9.01
N ILE A 97 -3.91 5.25 -8.50
CA ILE A 97 -3.74 6.22 -7.42
C ILE A 97 -4.29 7.58 -7.85
N LYS A 98 -3.94 8.08 -9.04
CA LYS A 98 -4.44 9.36 -9.57
C LYS A 98 -5.96 9.39 -9.79
N LEU A 99 -6.58 8.26 -10.12
CA LEU A 99 -8.03 8.15 -10.20
C LEU A 99 -8.70 8.19 -8.82
N LEU A 100 -8.08 7.58 -7.81
CA LEU A 100 -8.57 7.62 -6.43
C LEU A 100 -8.35 9.00 -5.81
N GLU A 101 -7.26 9.68 -6.11
CA GLU A 101 -6.99 11.05 -5.62
C GLU A 101 -8.12 12.03 -5.95
N LYS A 102 -8.79 11.85 -7.09
CA LYS A 102 -9.95 12.68 -7.49
C LYS A 102 -11.22 12.38 -6.71
N LYS A 103 -11.27 11.27 -5.97
CA LYS A 103 -12.49 10.78 -5.30
C LYS A 103 -12.42 10.88 -3.78
N TYR A 104 -11.23 11.02 -3.22
CA TYR A 104 -10.98 11.01 -1.78
C TYR A 104 -10.28 12.29 -1.34
N ASP A 105 -10.61 12.77 -0.15
CA ASP A 105 -9.96 13.94 0.45
C ASP A 105 -8.53 13.61 0.88
N LEU A 106 -8.33 12.36 1.33
CA LEU A 106 -7.05 11.83 1.77
C LEU A 106 -6.81 10.42 1.22
N LEU A 107 -5.64 10.20 0.64
CA LEU A 107 -5.09 8.87 0.38
C LEU A 107 -3.94 8.61 1.34
N LEU A 108 -4.01 7.56 2.13
CA LEU A 108 -2.89 7.02 2.90
C LEU A 108 -2.36 5.80 2.16
N ILE A 109 -1.15 5.90 1.63
CA ILE A 109 -0.52 4.84 0.82
C ILE A 109 0.60 4.21 1.65
N GLU A 110 0.62 2.88 1.76
CA GLU A 110 1.69 2.15 2.43
C GLU A 110 2.54 1.38 1.45
N GLY A 111 3.85 1.65 1.45
CA GLY A 111 4.83 0.97 0.61
C GLY A 111 5.13 -0.47 1.04
N ALA A 112 5.72 -1.24 0.15
CA ALA A 112 6.24 -2.58 0.40
C ALA A 112 7.76 -2.52 0.64
N GLY A 113 8.23 -3.04 1.77
CA GLY A 113 9.65 -2.99 2.14
C GLY A 113 10.18 -1.58 2.35
N GLY A 114 11.40 -1.33 1.86
CA GLY A 114 12.09 -0.05 1.94
C GLY A 114 11.96 0.80 0.67
N LEU A 115 12.54 2.02 0.70
CA LEU A 115 12.50 2.97 -0.42
C LEU A 115 13.15 2.44 -1.70
N MET A 116 14.25 1.70 -1.56
CA MET A 116 15.03 1.16 -2.68
C MET A 116 14.58 -0.26 -3.11
N VAL A 117 13.42 -0.71 -2.63
CA VAL A 117 12.88 -2.02 -3.03
C VAL A 117 12.39 -1.98 -4.47
N PRO A 118 12.90 -2.86 -5.35
CA PRO A 118 12.48 -2.91 -6.74
C PRO A 118 11.05 -3.44 -6.88
N ILE A 119 10.25 -2.78 -7.71
CA ILE A 119 8.89 -3.21 -8.06
C ILE A 119 8.76 -3.56 -9.54
N ALA A 120 9.68 -3.05 -10.35
CA ALA A 120 9.83 -3.42 -11.76
C ALA A 120 11.27 -3.17 -12.20
N LYS A 121 11.61 -3.53 -13.44
CA LYS A 121 12.94 -3.23 -14.01
C LYS A 121 13.19 -1.72 -13.98
N ASN A 122 14.25 -1.29 -13.28
CA ASN A 122 14.63 0.12 -13.12
C ASN A 122 13.51 0.99 -12.52
N PHE A 123 12.70 0.44 -11.63
CA PHE A 123 11.65 1.17 -10.94
C PHE A 123 11.49 0.65 -9.51
N GLU A 124 11.68 1.52 -8.55
CA GLU A 124 11.69 1.24 -7.12
C GLU A 124 10.49 1.91 -6.41
N ILE A 125 10.32 1.64 -5.12
CA ILE A 125 9.28 2.28 -4.30
C ILE A 125 9.44 3.80 -4.29
N ILE A 126 10.68 4.31 -4.26
CA ILE A 126 10.93 5.77 -4.28
C ILE A 126 10.41 6.42 -5.56
N ASP A 127 10.52 5.76 -6.71
CA ASP A 127 10.00 6.27 -7.97
C ASP A 127 8.46 6.38 -7.97
N LEU A 128 7.80 5.42 -7.30
CA LEU A 128 6.35 5.48 -7.10
C LEU A 128 5.94 6.67 -6.22
N ILE A 129 6.75 7.02 -5.22
CA ILE A 129 6.49 8.17 -4.35
C ILE A 129 6.64 9.49 -5.10
N GLN A 130 7.60 9.57 -6.02
CA GLN A 130 7.92 10.78 -6.78
C GLN A 130 7.00 11.01 -8.00
N SER A 131 6.18 10.05 -8.39
CA SER A 131 5.31 10.08 -9.58
C SER A 131 3.92 10.67 -9.32
#